data_ee1ade1a7632b9366b314ada16ab9b82
#
_entry.id   ee1ade1a7632b9366b314ada16ab9b82
#
_cell.length_a   1.000
_cell.length_b   1.000
_cell.length_c   1.000
_cell.angle_alpha   90.00
_cell.angle_beta   90.00
_cell.angle_gamma   90.00
#
_symmetry.space_group_name_H-M   'P 1'
#
loop_
_entity.id
_entity.type
_entity.pdbx_description
1 polymer ?
#
loop_
_entity_poly.entity_id
_entity_poly.type
_entity_poly.pdbx_seq_one_letter_code
_entity_poly.pdbx_strand_id
1 'polypeptide(L)'
;IFISIDDNEQANLKLLCDSILGENNFAGMIPWRKRTAKTDVPFGISQDYEWILIYAKSDQFNAFTKRENQRKYYSTPDIPGREWRAHDLTTQRTAVERPNSAFTLIDPKNGNKYPVNPNRVWAVTKDTFPQYLNENRIIFPGDYNFLKISKPQMRYFRDEDEAKAIKKTGSVAGVSATTTQLPSDVGMTKEGTADLGKLFAEKAFPYPKPVELIKYLIQIGTVNKEDALVLDFFAGSGTTAQALMRMNAQNEGSNRRFILCTNNENNICRDVTYERIKRVIDKEGYAASLKYYKVDYVPISQRMYYEYADELLLHIRELVELENGVNFTGNAEIGIVLTEEELDEFMANIEAYGKCRKLYMGHDLLPDEEQEKSLADHGIEINIIPDYYYQDLQEV
;
A
#
# COMPACT_ATOMS: atom_id res chain seq x y z
N ILE A 1 -6.16 3.47 5.66
CA ILE A 1 -7.33 3.82 4.85
C ILE A 1 -7.07 5.12 4.09
N PHE A 2 -7.55 5.19 2.84
CA PHE A 2 -7.51 6.38 1.99
C PHE A 2 -8.95 6.75 1.63
N ILE A 3 -9.37 7.99 1.91
CA ILE A 3 -10.75 8.41 1.70
C ILE A 3 -10.75 9.67 0.84
N SER A 4 -11.31 9.57 -0.37
CA SER A 4 -11.50 10.71 -1.25
C SER A 4 -12.81 11.42 -0.92
N ILE A 5 -12.76 12.73 -0.73
CA ILE A 5 -13.90 13.57 -0.37
C ILE A 5 -13.76 14.97 -0.96
N ASP A 6 -14.86 15.62 -1.25
CA ASP A 6 -14.89 17.02 -1.66
C ASP A 6 -14.96 18.00 -0.46
N ASP A 7 -14.97 19.30 -0.76
CA ASP A 7 -14.98 20.35 0.25
C ASP A 7 -16.25 20.39 1.12
N ASN A 8 -17.37 19.80 0.63
CA ASN A 8 -18.65 19.91 1.35
C ASN A 8 -18.62 19.16 2.68
N GLU A 9 -17.99 17.96 2.70
CA GLU A 9 -17.99 17.09 3.86
C GLU A 9 -16.58 16.77 4.41
N GLN A 10 -15.53 17.35 3.85
CA GLN A 10 -14.15 17.05 4.25
C GLN A 10 -13.91 17.27 5.74
N ALA A 11 -14.38 18.39 6.29
CA ALA A 11 -14.17 18.74 7.69
C ALA A 11 -14.94 17.79 8.65
N ASN A 12 -16.19 17.49 8.31
CA ASN A 12 -17.03 16.57 9.09
C ASN A 12 -16.46 15.15 9.08
N LEU A 13 -16.02 14.69 7.91
CA LEU A 13 -15.38 13.40 7.75
C LEU A 13 -14.08 13.30 8.55
N LYS A 14 -13.26 14.36 8.56
CA LYS A 14 -12.03 14.40 9.38
C LYS A 14 -12.34 14.21 10.85
N LEU A 15 -13.31 14.94 11.40
CA LEU A 15 -13.73 14.83 12.81
C LEU A 15 -14.29 13.42 13.11
N LEU A 16 -15.09 12.87 12.23
CA LEU A 16 -15.61 11.49 12.37
C LEU A 16 -14.49 10.46 12.39
N CYS A 17 -13.55 10.55 11.46
CA CYS A 17 -12.40 9.66 11.42
C CYS A 17 -11.50 9.79 12.67
N ASP A 18 -11.30 10.99 13.17
CA ASP A 18 -10.56 11.21 14.42
C ASP A 18 -11.23 10.53 15.61
N SER A 19 -12.57 10.56 15.69
CA SER A 19 -13.32 9.93 16.76
C SER A 19 -13.30 8.40 16.71
N ILE A 20 -13.29 7.81 15.50
CA ILE A 20 -13.34 6.35 15.28
C ILE A 20 -11.95 5.73 15.26
N LEU A 21 -11.03 6.34 14.53
CA LEU A 21 -9.70 5.79 14.25
C LEU A 21 -8.62 6.35 15.20
N GLY A 22 -8.90 7.45 15.87
CA GLY A 22 -7.96 8.19 16.71
C GLY A 22 -7.20 9.27 15.95
N GLU A 23 -7.12 10.46 16.51
CA GLU A 23 -6.43 11.64 15.94
C GLU A 23 -4.93 11.34 15.65
N ASN A 24 -4.28 10.59 16.54
CA ASN A 24 -2.87 10.21 16.41
C ASN A 24 -2.60 9.27 15.22
N ASN A 25 -3.61 8.67 14.66
CA ASN A 25 -3.53 7.79 13.49
C ASN A 25 -3.74 8.54 12.16
N PHE A 26 -3.95 9.85 12.21
CA PHE A 26 -4.02 10.68 11.02
C PHE A 26 -2.62 10.81 10.39
N ALA A 27 -2.44 10.17 9.24
CA ALA A 27 -1.15 10.16 8.53
C ALA A 27 -0.96 11.38 7.63
N GLY A 28 -2.05 11.95 7.10
CA GLY A 28 -1.99 13.15 6.28
C GLY A 28 -3.22 13.37 5.39
N MET A 29 -3.20 14.48 4.67
CA MET A 29 -4.23 14.84 3.70
C MET A 29 -3.56 15.31 2.41
N ILE A 30 -3.95 14.73 1.29
CA ILE A 30 -3.39 15.00 -0.03
C ILE A 30 -4.43 15.75 -0.88
N PRO A 31 -4.13 16.96 -1.39
CA PRO A 31 -4.97 17.63 -2.37
C PRO A 31 -4.80 16.98 -3.75
N TRP A 32 -5.88 16.47 -4.32
CA TRP A 32 -5.91 15.96 -5.68
C TRP A 32 -6.59 16.95 -6.62
N ARG A 33 -5.87 17.39 -7.65
CA ARG A 33 -6.44 18.28 -8.65
C ARG A 33 -7.33 17.51 -9.60
N LYS A 34 -8.65 17.71 -9.49
CA LYS A 34 -9.64 16.98 -10.29
C LYS A 34 -9.90 17.58 -11.67
N ARG A 35 -9.63 18.88 -11.85
CA ARG A 35 -9.89 19.61 -13.10
C ARG A 35 -9.03 20.86 -13.25
N THR A 36 -8.99 21.39 -14.48
CA THR A 36 -8.35 22.68 -14.81
C THR A 36 -9.34 23.68 -15.40
N ALA A 37 -10.51 23.22 -15.84
CA ALA A 37 -11.52 24.09 -16.42
C ALA A 37 -12.15 24.96 -15.34
N LYS A 38 -12.17 26.26 -15.57
CA LYS A 38 -12.94 27.20 -14.74
C LYS A 38 -14.41 26.99 -15.03
N THR A 39 -15.20 26.91 -13.97
CA THR A 39 -16.67 26.85 -14.05
C THR A 39 -17.24 28.12 -13.50
N ASP A 40 -18.37 28.54 -14.07
CA ASP A 40 -19.16 29.62 -13.49
C ASP A 40 -19.77 29.10 -12.18
N VAL A 41 -19.35 29.66 -11.07
CA VAL A 41 -19.74 29.24 -9.73
C VAL A 41 -20.10 30.44 -8.88
N PRO A 42 -20.99 30.28 -7.90
CA PRO A 42 -21.26 31.34 -6.93
C PRO A 42 -19.97 31.87 -6.33
N PHE A 43 -19.85 33.17 -6.17
CA PHE A 43 -18.68 33.87 -5.65
C PHE A 43 -17.39 33.79 -6.51
N GLY A 44 -17.44 33.21 -7.73
CA GLY A 44 -16.33 33.23 -8.68
C GLY A 44 -15.09 32.39 -8.30
N ILE A 45 -15.19 31.50 -7.31
CA ILE A 45 -14.11 30.62 -6.87
C ILE A 45 -14.36 29.21 -7.36
N SER A 46 -13.58 28.76 -8.36
CA SER A 46 -13.65 27.39 -8.88
C SER A 46 -12.95 26.41 -7.92
N GLN A 47 -13.66 25.36 -7.53
CA GLN A 47 -13.11 24.29 -6.70
C GLN A 47 -12.43 23.24 -7.58
N ASP A 48 -11.12 23.38 -7.75
CA ASP A 48 -10.33 22.53 -8.65
C ASP A 48 -9.82 21.24 -7.97
N TYR A 49 -9.94 21.17 -6.65
CA TYR A 49 -9.38 20.08 -5.83
C TYR A 49 -10.46 19.26 -5.16
N GLU A 50 -10.10 18.01 -4.86
CA GLU A 50 -10.69 17.13 -3.87
C GLU A 50 -9.60 16.70 -2.90
N TRP A 51 -9.99 16.16 -1.76
CA TRP A 51 -9.10 15.79 -0.68
C TRP A 51 -9.01 14.28 -0.54
N ILE A 52 -7.83 13.77 -0.22
CA ILE A 52 -7.61 12.36 0.12
C ILE A 52 -7.10 12.33 1.55
N LEU A 53 -7.96 11.93 2.47
CA LEU A 53 -7.61 11.73 3.87
C LEU A 53 -6.94 10.37 4.02
N ILE A 54 -5.87 10.31 4.82
CA ILE A 54 -5.08 9.09 5.06
C ILE A 54 -5.01 8.85 6.56
N TYR A 55 -5.46 7.68 6.98
CA TYR A 55 -5.34 7.19 8.35
C TYR A 55 -4.61 5.85 8.36
N ALA A 56 -3.73 5.69 9.34
CA ALA A 56 -3.09 4.43 9.65
C ALA A 56 -3.86 3.70 10.75
N LYS A 57 -3.79 2.40 10.83
CA LYS A 57 -4.28 1.65 12.00
C LYS A 57 -3.24 1.61 13.11
N SER A 58 -1.95 1.68 12.75
CA SER A 58 -0.83 1.63 13.69
C SER A 58 0.40 2.31 13.08
N ASP A 59 1.47 2.41 13.85
CA ASP A 59 2.79 2.91 13.46
C ASP A 59 3.53 2.02 12.44
N GLN A 60 2.99 0.84 12.13
CA GLN A 60 3.50 -0.04 11.07
C GLN A 60 3.28 0.55 9.67
N PHE A 61 2.36 1.49 9.51
CA PHE A 61 2.13 2.14 8.23
C PHE A 61 3.26 3.12 7.89
N ASN A 62 3.87 2.93 6.73
CA ASN A 62 4.90 3.81 6.20
C ASN A 62 4.66 4.04 4.70
N ALA A 63 4.23 5.23 4.34
CA ALA A 63 4.04 5.64 2.95
C ALA A 63 5.38 6.07 2.34
N PHE A 64 6.00 5.18 1.58
CA PHE A 64 7.21 5.50 0.82
C PHE A 64 6.96 5.33 -0.68
N THR A 65 7.56 6.22 -1.47
CA THR A 65 7.69 6.03 -2.91
C THR A 65 9.06 5.41 -3.21
N LYS A 66 9.06 4.31 -3.97
CA LYS A 66 10.32 3.80 -4.56
C LYS A 66 10.81 4.89 -5.52
N ARG A 67 11.96 5.47 -5.25
CA ARG A 67 12.68 6.30 -6.22
C ARG A 67 13.75 5.44 -6.85
N GLU A 68 13.83 5.44 -8.16
CA GLU A 68 15.09 5.09 -8.81
C GLU A 68 16.18 5.98 -8.21
N ASN A 69 17.23 5.35 -7.73
CA ASN A 69 18.32 6.06 -7.06
C ASN A 69 19.08 6.90 -8.08
N GLN A 70 18.58 8.12 -8.37
CA GLN A 70 19.21 9.08 -9.26
C GLN A 70 20.47 9.74 -8.64
N ARG A 71 20.92 9.24 -7.48
CA ARG A 71 22.12 9.76 -6.83
C ARG A 71 23.34 9.36 -7.65
N LYS A 72 24.07 10.38 -8.08
CA LYS A 72 25.34 10.18 -8.77
C LYS A 72 26.40 9.76 -7.77
N TYR A 73 26.91 8.54 -7.91
CA TYR A 73 28.07 8.06 -7.17
C TYR A 73 29.33 8.14 -8.01
N TYR A 74 30.45 8.29 -7.34
CA TYR A 74 31.80 8.39 -7.92
C TYR A 74 32.65 7.25 -7.41
N SER A 75 33.50 6.70 -8.28
CA SER A 75 34.57 5.78 -7.93
C SER A 75 35.89 6.53 -8.11
N THR A 76 36.71 6.57 -7.07
CA THR A 76 37.98 7.32 -7.09
C THR A 76 39.12 6.47 -6.52
N PRO A 77 40.38 6.68 -7.04
CA PRO A 77 41.53 5.86 -6.61
C PRO A 77 41.90 5.97 -5.13
N ASP A 78 41.57 7.09 -4.49
CA ASP A 78 41.83 7.31 -3.05
C ASP A 78 40.86 6.53 -2.13
N ILE A 79 39.78 6.02 -2.72
CA ILE A 79 38.81 5.14 -2.02
C ILE A 79 38.56 3.90 -2.89
N PRO A 80 39.51 2.97 -2.96
CA PRO A 80 39.40 1.82 -3.83
C PRO A 80 38.23 0.89 -3.38
N GLY A 81 37.42 0.42 -4.32
CA GLY A 81 36.34 -0.53 -4.09
C GLY A 81 35.10 0.02 -3.41
N ARG A 82 35.01 1.32 -3.10
CA ARG A 82 33.81 1.94 -2.53
C ARG A 82 33.36 3.13 -3.35
N GLU A 83 32.14 3.11 -3.82
CA GLU A 83 31.51 4.26 -4.47
C GLU A 83 30.97 5.24 -3.44
N TRP A 84 31.07 6.53 -3.73
CA TRP A 84 30.66 7.60 -2.83
C TRP A 84 29.99 8.76 -3.56
N ARG A 85 29.23 9.57 -2.82
CA ARG A 85 28.65 10.83 -3.28
C ARG A 85 28.98 11.98 -2.35
N ALA A 86 29.05 13.19 -2.90
CA ALA A 86 29.17 14.40 -2.12
C ALA A 86 27.81 14.88 -1.62
N HIS A 87 27.77 15.40 -0.40
CA HIS A 87 26.60 15.98 0.23
C HIS A 87 26.98 17.22 1.05
N ASP A 88 26.03 18.15 1.20
CA ASP A 88 26.26 19.35 2.01
C ASP A 88 26.67 18.97 3.44
N LEU A 89 27.78 19.53 3.92
CA LEU A 89 28.31 19.32 5.27
C LEU A 89 27.59 20.20 6.31
N THR A 90 26.68 21.08 5.90
CA THR A 90 25.99 21.99 6.83
C THR A 90 24.62 21.45 7.27
N THR A 91 24.12 21.94 8.41
CA THR A 91 22.76 21.71 8.90
C THR A 91 21.94 23.00 8.78
N GLN A 92 20.62 22.91 8.96
CA GLN A 92 19.75 24.09 9.04
C GLN A 92 19.67 24.64 10.48
N ARG A 93 20.64 24.31 11.34
CA ARG A 93 20.73 24.79 12.71
C ARG A 93 21.68 25.98 12.80
N THR A 94 21.39 26.89 13.71
CA THR A 94 22.18 28.08 13.98
C THR A 94 23.34 27.81 14.94
N ALA A 95 24.30 28.75 15.02
CA ALA A 95 25.39 28.70 15.98
C ALA A 95 24.93 28.76 17.44
N VAL A 96 23.77 29.36 17.71
CA VAL A 96 23.15 29.42 19.04
C VAL A 96 22.61 28.03 19.43
N GLU A 97 21.98 27.35 18.50
CA GLU A 97 21.42 26.00 18.73
C GLU A 97 22.50 24.91 18.81
N ARG A 98 23.62 25.09 18.09
CA ARG A 98 24.71 24.09 18.03
C ARG A 98 26.08 24.76 18.08
N PRO A 99 26.49 25.34 19.22
CA PRO A 99 27.74 26.11 19.34
C PRO A 99 28.99 25.27 19.05
N ASN A 100 28.99 23.96 19.41
CA ASN A 100 30.12 23.07 19.14
C ASN A 100 30.28 22.72 17.64
N SER A 101 29.32 23.04 16.81
CA SER A 101 29.36 22.91 15.36
C SER A 101 29.68 24.24 14.65
N ALA A 102 29.87 25.33 15.42
CA ALA A 102 30.16 26.65 14.91
C ALA A 102 31.66 26.98 15.02
N PHE A 103 32.46 26.41 14.14
CA PHE A 103 33.92 26.63 14.10
C PHE A 103 34.41 26.74 12.66
N THR A 104 35.63 27.30 12.48
CA THR A 104 36.30 27.37 11.16
C THR A 104 36.93 26.02 10.84
N LEU A 105 36.54 25.41 9.73
CA LEU A 105 37.24 24.25 9.18
C LEU A 105 38.54 24.67 8.50
N ILE A 106 39.59 23.88 8.68
CA ILE A 106 40.89 24.09 8.05
C ILE A 106 41.20 22.85 7.22
N ASP A 107 41.48 23.03 5.95
CA ASP A 107 41.98 21.97 5.08
C ASP A 107 43.41 21.57 5.48
N PRO A 108 43.64 20.33 5.93
CA PRO A 108 44.98 19.93 6.37
C PRO A 108 46.01 19.85 5.24
N LYS A 109 45.57 19.82 3.96
CA LYS A 109 46.47 19.68 2.80
C LYS A 109 47.10 21.00 2.41
N ASN A 110 46.39 22.11 2.54
CA ASN A 110 46.80 23.41 2.04
C ASN A 110 46.62 24.60 3.00
N GLY A 111 46.00 24.32 4.20
CA GLY A 111 45.77 25.35 5.21
C GLY A 111 44.60 26.29 4.92
N ASN A 112 43.85 26.08 3.86
CA ASN A 112 42.67 26.91 3.54
C ASN A 112 41.61 26.88 4.64
N LYS A 113 41.08 28.04 4.96
CA LYS A 113 40.12 28.23 6.03
C LYS A 113 38.72 28.42 5.47
N TYR A 114 37.77 27.66 6.02
CA TYR A 114 36.36 27.71 5.66
C TYR A 114 35.57 28.15 6.91
N PRO A 115 35.22 29.44 7.01
CA PRO A 115 34.44 29.95 8.14
C PRO A 115 33.03 29.37 8.12
N VAL A 116 32.47 29.14 9.32
CA VAL A 116 31.09 28.68 9.45
C VAL A 116 30.10 29.80 9.14
N ASN A 117 28.97 29.46 8.57
CA ASN A 117 27.84 30.36 8.52
C ASN A 117 27.07 30.27 9.86
N PRO A 118 26.93 31.37 10.64
CA PRO A 118 26.25 31.34 11.94
C PRO A 118 24.79 30.85 11.89
N ASN A 119 24.13 31.04 10.75
CA ASN A 119 22.74 30.61 10.53
C ASN A 119 22.63 29.19 9.99
N ARG A 120 23.78 28.54 9.71
CA ARG A 120 23.81 27.20 9.11
C ARG A 120 25.12 26.50 9.41
N VAL A 121 25.25 26.00 10.64
CA VAL A 121 26.48 25.38 11.14
C VAL A 121 26.80 24.01 10.50
N TRP A 122 27.99 23.50 10.78
CA TRP A 122 28.43 22.19 10.25
C TRP A 122 27.59 21.03 10.85
N ALA A 123 27.47 19.95 10.11
CA ALA A 123 26.87 18.70 10.58
C ALA A 123 27.75 17.95 11.57
N VAL A 124 29.05 18.28 11.61
CA VAL A 124 30.05 17.77 12.54
C VAL A 124 30.35 18.76 13.65
N THR A 125 30.79 18.28 14.79
CA THR A 125 31.30 19.12 15.88
C THR A 125 32.81 19.26 15.77
N LYS A 126 33.38 20.23 16.52
CA LYS A 126 34.82 20.38 16.61
C LYS A 126 35.54 19.11 17.06
N ASP A 127 34.92 18.37 17.97
CA ASP A 127 35.47 17.14 18.56
C ASP A 127 35.38 15.94 17.61
N THR A 128 34.30 15.85 16.82
CA THR A 128 34.10 14.74 15.86
C THR A 128 34.81 14.97 14.51
N PHE A 129 35.11 16.21 14.19
CA PHE A 129 35.74 16.56 12.88
C PHE A 129 37.03 15.79 12.59
N PRO A 130 38.00 15.61 13.53
CA PRO A 130 39.23 14.84 13.28
C PRO A 130 38.94 13.38 12.90
N GLN A 131 37.94 12.78 13.50
CA GLN A 131 37.52 11.40 13.15
C GLN A 131 37.02 11.35 11.70
N TYR A 132 36.12 12.25 11.32
CA TYR A 132 35.61 12.30 9.94
C TYR A 132 36.70 12.58 8.89
N LEU A 133 37.72 13.33 9.24
CA LEU A 133 38.92 13.51 8.39
C LEU A 133 39.69 12.19 8.24
N ASN A 134 39.96 11.49 9.34
CA ASN A 134 40.70 10.21 9.33
C ASN A 134 39.95 9.12 8.56
N GLU A 135 38.61 9.15 8.60
CA GLU A 135 37.74 8.24 7.85
C GLU A 135 37.58 8.66 6.37
N ASN A 136 38.29 9.69 5.89
CA ASN A 136 38.15 10.25 4.56
C ASN A 136 36.72 10.69 4.21
N ARG A 137 35.93 11.18 5.19
CA ARG A 137 34.55 11.58 5.01
C ARG A 137 34.38 13.06 4.65
N ILE A 138 35.41 13.85 4.73
CA ILE A 138 35.35 15.26 4.38
C ILE A 138 36.04 15.48 3.03
N ILE A 139 35.36 16.18 2.14
CA ILE A 139 35.87 16.56 0.79
C ILE A 139 36.06 18.07 0.79
N PHE A 140 37.26 18.52 0.42
CA PHE A 140 37.54 19.93 0.29
C PHE A 140 37.47 20.42 -1.16
N PRO A 141 37.22 21.71 -1.39
CA PRO A 141 37.34 22.31 -2.71
C PRO A 141 38.72 22.09 -3.32
N GLY A 142 38.76 21.53 -4.51
CA GLY A 142 40.01 21.20 -5.20
C GLY A 142 40.48 19.75 -5.06
N ASP A 143 39.90 18.95 -4.18
CA ASP A 143 40.25 17.53 -4.04
C ASP A 143 40.02 16.74 -5.34
N TYR A 144 39.00 17.13 -6.12
CA TYR A 144 38.67 16.48 -7.40
C TYR A 144 38.32 17.48 -8.47
N ASN A 145 38.96 17.38 -9.64
CA ASN A 145 38.73 18.27 -10.79
C ASN A 145 37.29 18.21 -11.33
N PHE A 146 36.62 17.05 -11.17
CA PHE A 146 35.26 16.84 -11.63
C PHE A 146 34.20 17.40 -10.66
N LEU A 147 34.56 17.71 -9.40
CA LEU A 147 33.66 18.17 -8.37
C LEU A 147 33.80 19.66 -8.12
N LYS A 148 32.86 20.44 -8.66
CA LYS A 148 32.88 21.91 -8.52
C LYS A 148 32.16 22.33 -7.23
N ILE A 149 32.88 22.33 -6.12
CA ILE A 149 32.39 22.77 -4.82
C ILE A 149 33.17 23.99 -4.31
N SER A 150 32.48 24.90 -3.61
CA SER A 150 33.06 26.12 -3.04
C SER A 150 33.30 26.02 -1.53
N LYS A 151 32.78 24.98 -0.88
CA LYS A 151 32.89 24.71 0.56
C LYS A 151 33.05 23.21 0.82
N PRO A 152 33.61 22.82 1.99
CA PRO A 152 33.73 21.42 2.34
C PRO A 152 32.40 20.70 2.32
N GLN A 153 32.42 19.44 1.86
CA GLN A 153 31.26 18.56 1.78
C GLN A 153 31.51 17.24 2.51
N MET A 154 30.43 16.56 2.85
CA MET A 154 30.44 15.22 3.43
C MET A 154 30.47 14.18 2.31
N ARG A 155 31.29 13.15 2.48
CA ARG A 155 31.27 11.95 1.65
C ARG A 155 30.35 10.92 2.26
N TYR A 156 29.34 10.49 1.49
CA TYR A 156 28.47 9.36 1.83
C TYR A 156 28.80 8.18 0.92
N PHE A 157 28.96 7.01 1.52
CA PHE A 157 29.27 5.79 0.79
C PHE A 157 27.99 5.10 0.32
N ARG A 158 28.04 4.47 -0.87
CA ARG A 158 26.91 3.77 -1.47
C ARG A 158 26.45 2.60 -0.64
N ASP A 159 27.39 1.78 -0.16
CA ASP A 159 27.12 0.64 0.73
C ASP A 159 26.37 1.05 2.00
N GLU A 160 26.72 2.18 2.61
CA GLU A 160 26.03 2.72 3.78
C GLU A 160 24.64 3.30 3.44
N ASP A 161 24.52 3.99 2.30
CA ASP A 161 23.23 4.48 1.82
C ASP A 161 22.27 3.31 1.52
N GLU A 162 22.78 2.23 0.92
CA GLU A 162 22.04 1.00 0.63
C GLU A 162 21.67 0.25 1.91
N ALA A 163 22.59 0.09 2.86
CA ALA A 163 22.30 -0.53 4.16
C ALA A 163 21.22 0.23 4.96
N LYS A 164 21.27 1.58 4.92
CA LYS A 164 20.23 2.42 5.53
C LYS A 164 18.89 2.27 4.81
N ALA A 165 18.90 2.16 3.48
CA ALA A 165 17.70 1.94 2.70
C ALA A 165 17.07 0.57 3.04
N ILE A 166 17.86 -0.51 3.07
CA ILE A 166 17.42 -1.86 3.44
C ILE A 166 16.81 -1.87 4.84
N LYS A 167 17.51 -1.27 5.83
CA LYS A 167 17.02 -1.20 7.21
C LYS A 167 15.68 -0.47 7.33
N LYS A 168 15.47 0.56 6.48
CA LYS A 168 14.26 1.38 6.52
C LYS A 168 13.09 0.79 5.73
N THR A 169 13.36 0.02 4.68
CA THR A 169 12.35 -0.32 3.67
C THR A 169 12.40 -1.75 3.15
N GLY A 170 13.37 -2.54 3.62
CA GLY A 170 13.60 -3.90 3.11
C GLY A 170 14.16 -3.95 1.67
N SER A 171 14.48 -2.81 1.04
CA SER A 171 14.94 -2.75 -0.35
C SER A 171 16.16 -1.84 -0.52
N VAL A 172 17.06 -2.20 -1.43
CA VAL A 172 18.24 -1.39 -1.83
C VAL A 172 17.81 -0.16 -2.64
N ALA A 173 16.66 -0.20 -3.30
CA ALA A 173 16.12 0.95 -4.02
C ALA A 173 15.94 2.13 -3.05
N GLY A 174 16.48 3.28 -3.43
CA GLY A 174 16.31 4.48 -2.63
C GLY A 174 14.82 4.80 -2.47
N VAL A 175 14.37 4.94 -1.23
CA VAL A 175 13.01 5.36 -0.91
C VAL A 175 13.02 6.77 -0.38
N SER A 176 12.02 7.54 -0.74
CA SER A 176 11.75 8.84 -0.12
C SER A 176 10.40 8.80 0.55
N ALA A 177 10.26 9.58 1.63
CA ALA A 177 8.95 9.82 2.21
C ALA A 177 8.01 10.36 1.11
N THR A 178 6.79 9.86 1.09
CA THR A 178 5.72 10.40 0.26
C THR A 178 5.41 11.82 0.70
N THR A 179 5.23 12.71 -0.25
CA THR A 179 4.82 14.09 0.01
C THR A 179 3.32 14.26 -0.28
N THR A 180 2.72 15.33 0.22
CA THR A 180 1.33 15.68 -0.10
C THR A 180 1.16 16.21 -1.53
N GLN A 181 2.25 16.44 -2.25
CA GLN A 181 2.22 16.75 -3.68
C GLN A 181 2.17 15.47 -4.50
N LEU A 182 1.05 15.26 -5.18
CA LEU A 182 0.89 14.14 -6.11
C LEU A 182 1.81 14.28 -7.32
N PRO A 183 2.30 13.17 -7.89
CA PRO A 183 2.94 13.15 -9.20
C PRO A 183 2.02 13.75 -10.28
N SER A 184 2.61 14.36 -11.30
CA SER A 184 1.83 15.02 -12.35
C SER A 184 1.06 14.04 -13.26
N ASP A 185 1.45 12.80 -13.28
CA ASP A 185 0.93 11.71 -14.10
C ASP A 185 -0.23 10.93 -13.48
N VAL A 186 -0.63 11.24 -12.24
CA VAL A 186 -1.80 10.59 -11.60
C VAL A 186 -3.12 10.89 -12.30
N GLY A 187 -3.18 11.92 -13.13
CA GLY A 187 -4.34 12.30 -13.92
C GLY A 187 -5.41 13.06 -13.11
N MET A 188 -6.41 13.53 -13.84
CA MET A 188 -7.60 14.24 -13.37
C MET A 188 -8.86 13.46 -13.75
N THR A 189 -10.03 13.96 -13.43
CA THR A 189 -11.33 13.31 -13.76
C THR A 189 -11.48 13.02 -15.26
N LYS A 190 -10.95 13.88 -16.13
CA LYS A 190 -11.01 13.67 -17.59
C LYS A 190 -10.26 12.40 -18.04
N GLU A 191 -9.12 12.08 -17.42
CA GLU A 191 -8.38 10.85 -17.70
C GLU A 191 -9.17 9.62 -17.21
N GLY A 192 -9.80 9.69 -16.02
CA GLY A 192 -10.69 8.63 -15.55
C GLY A 192 -11.89 8.41 -16.48
N THR A 193 -12.49 9.50 -17.01
CA THR A 193 -13.57 9.40 -18.01
C THR A 193 -13.06 8.78 -19.30
N ALA A 194 -11.87 9.16 -19.76
CA ALA A 194 -11.27 8.59 -20.97
C ALA A 194 -10.94 7.09 -20.80
N ASP A 195 -10.45 6.69 -19.65
CA ASP A 195 -10.18 5.27 -19.36
C ASP A 195 -11.46 4.44 -19.39
N LEU A 196 -12.53 4.93 -18.78
CA LEU A 196 -13.83 4.26 -18.82
C LEU A 196 -14.43 4.23 -20.23
N GLY A 197 -14.29 5.32 -20.99
CA GLY A 197 -14.75 5.42 -22.39
C GLY A 197 -14.06 4.45 -23.36
N LYS A 198 -12.89 3.92 -23.04
CA LYS A 198 -12.25 2.84 -23.81
C LYS A 198 -12.98 1.50 -23.66
N LEU A 199 -13.71 1.34 -22.56
CA LEU A 199 -14.39 0.09 -22.19
C LEU A 199 -15.88 0.12 -22.52
N PHE A 200 -16.53 1.29 -22.46
CA PHE A 200 -17.96 1.48 -22.67
C PHE A 200 -18.21 2.40 -23.85
N ALA A 201 -19.22 2.09 -24.65
CA ALA A 201 -19.62 2.92 -25.80
C ALA A 201 -20.30 4.24 -25.36
N GLU A 202 -20.98 4.20 -24.21
CA GLU A 202 -21.69 5.34 -23.63
C GLU A 202 -21.08 5.72 -22.28
N LYS A 203 -21.46 6.90 -21.76
CA LYS A 203 -21.02 7.39 -20.45
C LYS A 203 -21.62 6.54 -19.32
N ALA A 204 -20.90 5.49 -18.91
CA ALA A 204 -21.35 4.53 -17.91
C ALA A 204 -21.31 5.08 -16.47
N PHE A 205 -20.46 6.08 -16.19
CA PHE A 205 -20.31 6.66 -14.85
C PHE A 205 -19.93 8.15 -14.93
N PRO A 206 -20.46 9.02 -14.06
CA PRO A 206 -20.29 10.47 -14.23
C PRO A 206 -18.86 10.98 -13.93
N TYR A 207 -18.22 10.50 -12.87
CA TYR A 207 -16.94 11.02 -12.38
C TYR A 207 -16.00 9.92 -11.92
N PRO A 208 -15.53 9.02 -12.81
CA PRO A 208 -14.60 7.97 -12.43
C PRO A 208 -13.24 8.56 -12.04
N LYS A 209 -12.64 8.04 -10.99
CA LYS A 209 -11.26 8.38 -10.65
C LYS A 209 -10.31 7.81 -11.70
N PRO A 210 -9.21 8.49 -12.04
CA PRO A 210 -8.21 7.96 -12.96
C PRO A 210 -7.48 6.75 -12.37
N VAL A 211 -7.17 5.78 -13.22
CA VAL A 211 -6.52 4.53 -12.82
C VAL A 211 -5.14 4.80 -12.19
N GLU A 212 -4.38 5.74 -12.73
CA GLU A 212 -3.04 6.06 -12.22
C GLU A 212 -3.07 6.72 -10.83
N LEU A 213 -4.12 7.47 -10.48
CA LEU A 213 -4.31 7.98 -9.11
C LEU A 213 -4.48 6.82 -8.12
N ILE A 214 -5.41 5.92 -8.41
CA ILE A 214 -5.69 4.78 -7.53
C ILE A 214 -4.46 3.86 -7.43
N LYS A 215 -3.78 3.61 -8.55
CA LYS A 215 -2.53 2.86 -8.58
C LYS A 215 -1.47 3.50 -7.66
N TYR A 216 -1.29 4.82 -7.72
CA TYR A 216 -0.37 5.53 -6.84
C TYR A 216 -0.75 5.37 -5.36
N LEU A 217 -2.03 5.52 -5.00
CA LEU A 217 -2.50 5.36 -3.62
C LEU A 217 -2.27 3.93 -3.10
N ILE A 218 -2.57 2.91 -3.91
CA ILE A 218 -2.30 1.52 -3.57
C ILE A 218 -0.80 1.30 -3.40
N GLN A 219 0.03 1.84 -4.30
CA GLN A 219 1.48 1.70 -4.24
C GLN A 219 2.06 2.25 -2.94
N ILE A 220 1.65 3.44 -2.50
CA ILE A 220 2.12 4.02 -1.24
C ILE A 220 1.50 3.36 0.00
N GLY A 221 0.32 2.76 -0.15
CA GLY A 221 -0.37 2.03 0.91
C GLY A 221 0.12 0.59 1.13
N THR A 222 0.73 -0.02 0.10
CA THR A 222 1.15 -1.42 0.10
C THR A 222 2.64 -1.59 -0.23
N VAL A 223 3.47 -0.70 0.26
CA VAL A 223 4.92 -0.77 0.05
C VAL A 223 5.47 -2.09 0.61
N ASN A 224 6.21 -2.84 -0.22
CA ASN A 224 6.78 -4.16 0.11
C ASN A 224 5.74 -5.25 0.49
N LYS A 225 4.48 -5.08 0.12
CA LYS A 225 3.41 -6.07 0.30
C LYS A 225 2.84 -6.43 -1.08
N GLU A 226 3.51 -7.36 -1.75
CA GLU A 226 3.14 -7.76 -3.12
C GLU A 226 1.88 -8.66 -3.16
N ASP A 227 1.43 -9.17 -2.01
CA ASP A 227 0.26 -10.02 -1.79
C ASP A 227 -0.89 -9.29 -1.05
N ALA A 228 -0.82 -7.96 -0.92
CA ALA A 228 -1.79 -7.18 -0.16
C ALA A 228 -3.23 -7.39 -0.64
N LEU A 229 -4.15 -7.46 0.32
CA LEU A 229 -5.60 -7.40 0.07
C LEU A 229 -6.07 -5.95 0.20
N VAL A 230 -6.74 -5.45 -0.84
CA VAL A 230 -7.27 -4.09 -0.91
C VAL A 230 -8.79 -4.14 -0.88
N LEU A 231 -9.38 -3.52 0.13
CA LEU A 231 -10.82 -3.35 0.26
C LEU A 231 -11.22 -1.95 -0.23
N ASP A 232 -12.17 -1.89 -1.18
CA ASP A 232 -12.83 -0.66 -1.61
C ASP A 232 -14.34 -0.82 -1.41
N PHE A 233 -14.87 -0.22 -0.36
CA PHE A 233 -16.29 -0.35 0.01
C PHE A 233 -17.18 0.76 -0.58
N PHE A 234 -16.63 1.60 -1.46
CA PHE A 234 -17.36 2.52 -2.33
C PHE A 234 -16.86 2.41 -3.77
N ALA A 235 -16.85 1.19 -4.31
CA ALA A 235 -16.18 0.82 -5.55
C ALA A 235 -16.56 1.67 -6.78
N GLY A 236 -17.76 2.28 -6.77
CA GLY A 236 -18.22 3.16 -7.84
C GLY A 236 -18.09 2.51 -9.21
N SER A 237 -17.20 3.03 -10.04
CA SER A 237 -16.95 2.46 -11.38
C SER A 237 -15.94 1.30 -11.41
N GLY A 238 -15.43 0.81 -10.27
CA GLY A 238 -14.46 -0.31 -10.22
C GLY A 238 -13.03 0.04 -10.62
N THR A 239 -12.63 1.30 -10.48
CA THR A 239 -11.26 1.76 -10.84
C THR A 239 -10.19 1.02 -10.05
N THR A 240 -10.45 0.69 -8.79
CA THR A 240 -9.52 0.01 -7.89
C THR A 240 -9.10 -1.36 -8.43
N ALA A 241 -10.04 -2.16 -8.93
CA ALA A 241 -9.74 -3.45 -9.53
C ALA A 241 -8.82 -3.31 -10.76
N GLN A 242 -9.13 -2.38 -11.67
CA GLN A 242 -8.29 -2.15 -12.86
C GLN A 242 -6.88 -1.71 -12.47
N ALA A 243 -6.75 -0.82 -11.48
CA ALA A 243 -5.46 -0.37 -10.98
C ALA A 243 -4.62 -1.54 -10.44
N LEU A 244 -5.24 -2.41 -9.62
CA LEU A 244 -4.58 -3.60 -9.06
C LEU A 244 -4.15 -4.62 -10.12
N MET A 245 -5.04 -4.96 -11.05
CA MET A 245 -4.71 -5.87 -12.15
C MET A 245 -3.54 -5.33 -12.99
N ARG A 246 -3.54 -4.02 -13.27
CA ARG A 246 -2.42 -3.36 -13.96
C ARG A 246 -1.12 -3.41 -13.17
N MET A 247 -1.18 -3.21 -11.85
CA MET A 247 0.00 -3.32 -10.97
C MET A 247 0.56 -4.74 -10.94
N ASN A 248 -0.30 -5.75 -10.83
CA ASN A 248 0.12 -7.15 -10.85
C ASN A 248 0.79 -7.53 -12.16
N ALA A 249 0.25 -7.09 -13.30
CA ALA A 249 0.82 -7.34 -14.61
C ALA A 249 2.18 -6.63 -14.85
N GLN A 250 2.42 -5.50 -14.18
CA GLN A 250 3.64 -4.70 -14.33
C GLN A 250 4.78 -5.12 -13.40
N ASN A 251 4.48 -5.85 -12.32
CA ASN A 251 5.47 -6.23 -11.32
C ASN A 251 5.49 -7.75 -11.16
N GLU A 252 6.59 -8.36 -11.57
CA GLU A 252 6.80 -9.80 -11.41
C GLU A 252 6.73 -10.17 -9.92
N GLY A 253 5.98 -11.22 -9.59
CA GLY A 253 5.75 -11.65 -8.21
C GLY A 253 4.63 -10.92 -7.48
N SER A 254 4.02 -9.89 -8.07
CA SER A 254 2.87 -9.19 -7.47
C SER A 254 1.59 -10.01 -7.62
N ASN A 255 0.94 -10.28 -6.50
CA ASN A 255 -0.33 -11.02 -6.42
C ASN A 255 -1.32 -10.32 -5.47
N ARG A 256 -1.45 -9.01 -5.61
CA ARG A 256 -2.41 -8.23 -4.83
C ARG A 256 -3.84 -8.61 -5.22
N ARG A 257 -4.70 -8.68 -4.22
CA ARG A 257 -6.11 -9.05 -4.38
C ARG A 257 -7.01 -7.88 -4.00
N PHE A 258 -8.25 -7.92 -4.42
CA PHE A 258 -9.23 -6.88 -4.08
C PHE A 258 -10.57 -7.46 -3.65
N ILE A 259 -11.25 -6.71 -2.78
CA ILE A 259 -12.67 -6.86 -2.45
C ILE A 259 -13.31 -5.52 -2.74
N LEU A 260 -14.38 -5.53 -3.53
CA LEU A 260 -15.12 -4.33 -3.90
C LEU A 260 -16.54 -4.42 -3.39
N CYS A 261 -17.02 -3.39 -2.71
CA CYS A 261 -18.39 -3.30 -2.25
C CYS A 261 -19.07 -2.08 -2.86
N THR A 262 -20.34 -2.21 -3.19
CA THR A 262 -21.20 -1.10 -3.62
C THR A 262 -22.67 -1.44 -3.33
N ASN A 263 -23.48 -0.42 -3.10
CA ASN A 263 -24.90 -0.55 -2.79
C ASN A 263 -25.77 -0.95 -4.00
N ASN A 264 -25.20 -1.10 -5.17
CA ASN A 264 -25.89 -1.38 -6.44
C ASN A 264 -27.03 -0.41 -6.80
N GLU A 265 -27.00 0.81 -6.27
CA GLU A 265 -27.93 1.86 -6.67
C GLU A 265 -27.86 2.11 -8.17
N ASN A 266 -29.00 2.22 -8.84
CA ASN A 266 -29.09 2.31 -10.30
C ASN A 266 -28.36 1.18 -11.05
N ASN A 267 -28.26 -0.01 -10.46
CA ASN A 267 -27.52 -1.17 -10.97
C ASN A 267 -26.03 -0.94 -11.20
N ILE A 268 -25.41 0.00 -10.51
CA ILE A 268 -24.01 0.37 -10.70
C ILE A 268 -23.06 -0.80 -10.53
N CYS A 269 -23.34 -1.69 -9.56
CA CYS A 269 -22.50 -2.87 -9.32
C CYS A 269 -22.46 -3.79 -10.55
N ARG A 270 -23.63 -4.14 -11.05
CA ARG A 270 -23.79 -5.08 -12.17
C ARG A 270 -23.40 -4.49 -13.49
N ASP A 271 -23.94 -3.29 -13.80
CA ASP A 271 -23.89 -2.73 -15.15
C ASP A 271 -22.61 -1.89 -15.39
N VAL A 272 -21.93 -1.45 -14.33
CA VAL A 272 -20.71 -0.64 -14.44
C VAL A 272 -19.52 -1.34 -13.79
N THR A 273 -19.54 -1.60 -12.48
CA THR A 273 -18.38 -2.12 -11.73
C THR A 273 -17.96 -3.50 -12.25
N TYR A 274 -18.89 -4.45 -12.26
CA TYR A 274 -18.64 -5.81 -12.74
C TYR A 274 -18.26 -5.84 -14.22
N GLU A 275 -19.03 -5.13 -15.06
CA GLU A 275 -18.79 -5.06 -16.50
C GLU A 275 -17.44 -4.43 -16.83
N ARG A 276 -17.02 -3.38 -16.09
CA ARG A 276 -15.67 -2.81 -16.27
C ARG A 276 -14.59 -3.83 -16.02
N ILE A 277 -14.66 -4.55 -14.89
CA ILE A 277 -13.64 -5.52 -14.52
C ILE A 277 -13.57 -6.64 -15.55
N LYS A 278 -14.72 -7.19 -15.92
CA LYS A 278 -14.82 -8.22 -16.96
C LYS A 278 -14.18 -7.76 -18.28
N ARG A 279 -14.55 -6.57 -18.74
CA ARG A 279 -14.01 -6.02 -20.00
C ARG A 279 -12.52 -5.72 -19.93
N VAL A 280 -12.01 -5.32 -18.77
CA VAL A 280 -10.56 -5.12 -18.55
C VAL A 280 -9.84 -6.45 -18.61
N ILE A 281 -10.34 -7.51 -17.96
CA ILE A 281 -9.77 -8.85 -18.04
C ILE A 281 -9.72 -9.32 -19.49
N ASP A 282 -10.84 -9.22 -20.20
CA ASP A 282 -10.98 -9.70 -21.58
C ASP A 282 -10.12 -8.91 -22.58
N LYS A 283 -10.09 -7.58 -22.48
CA LYS A 283 -9.41 -6.69 -23.44
C LYS A 283 -7.92 -6.52 -23.17
N GLU A 284 -7.54 -6.40 -21.90
CA GLU A 284 -6.15 -6.16 -21.51
C GLU A 284 -5.41 -7.48 -21.23
N GLY A 285 -6.12 -8.62 -21.21
CA GLY A 285 -5.55 -9.98 -21.14
C GLY A 285 -4.92 -10.29 -19.78
N TYR A 286 -5.41 -9.69 -18.69
CA TYR A 286 -4.87 -9.94 -17.36
C TYR A 286 -5.21 -11.35 -16.87
N ALA A 287 -4.23 -12.03 -16.26
CA ALA A 287 -4.44 -13.28 -15.56
C ALA A 287 -5.15 -12.99 -14.22
N ALA A 288 -6.46 -12.79 -14.28
CA ALA A 288 -7.30 -12.46 -13.13
C ALA A 288 -8.63 -13.21 -13.19
N SER A 289 -9.20 -13.48 -12.01
CA SER A 289 -10.55 -14.02 -11.85
C SER A 289 -11.41 -13.05 -11.04
N LEU A 290 -12.71 -13.11 -11.23
CA LEU A 290 -13.68 -12.28 -10.52
C LEU A 290 -14.84 -13.16 -10.06
N LYS A 291 -15.14 -13.09 -8.76
CA LYS A 291 -16.35 -13.70 -8.18
C LYS A 291 -17.30 -12.58 -7.76
N TYR A 292 -18.56 -12.72 -8.13
CA TYR A 292 -19.62 -11.76 -7.80
C TYR A 292 -20.47 -12.30 -6.69
N TYR A 293 -20.70 -11.50 -5.65
CA TYR A 293 -21.59 -11.81 -4.55
C TYR A 293 -22.73 -10.81 -4.51
N LYS A 294 -23.90 -11.27 -4.13
CA LYS A 294 -25.04 -10.45 -3.76
C LYS A 294 -25.26 -10.61 -2.25
N VAL A 295 -25.24 -9.49 -1.53
CA VAL A 295 -25.64 -9.49 -0.13
C VAL A 295 -27.17 -9.56 -0.06
N ASP A 296 -27.66 -10.48 0.74
CA ASP A 296 -29.08 -10.61 1.06
C ASP A 296 -29.25 -10.73 2.58
N TYR A 297 -30.48 -10.71 3.06
CA TYR A 297 -30.80 -10.79 4.48
C TYR A 297 -31.65 -12.02 4.75
N VAL A 298 -31.22 -12.83 5.73
CA VAL A 298 -31.99 -13.95 6.22
C VAL A 298 -32.96 -13.43 7.28
N PRO A 299 -34.28 -13.40 7.02
CA PRO A 299 -35.25 -12.92 8.00
C PRO A 299 -35.41 -13.94 9.14
N ILE A 300 -35.04 -13.55 10.36
CA ILE A 300 -35.13 -14.39 11.58
C ILE A 300 -36.46 -14.24 12.31
N SER A 301 -37.20 -13.17 12.05
CA SER A 301 -38.52 -12.96 12.69
C SER A 301 -39.53 -14.01 12.24
N GLN A 302 -40.20 -14.68 13.19
CA GLN A 302 -41.22 -15.72 12.97
C GLN A 302 -40.70 -17.08 12.47
N ARG A 303 -39.36 -17.26 12.39
CA ARG A 303 -38.74 -18.54 12.04
C ARG A 303 -38.24 -19.25 13.31
N MET A 304 -38.24 -20.58 13.29
CA MET A 304 -37.55 -21.37 14.31
C MET A 304 -36.05 -21.29 14.06
N TYR A 305 -35.26 -21.34 15.14
CA TYR A 305 -33.81 -21.24 15.10
C TYR A 305 -33.15 -22.13 14.02
N TYR A 306 -33.51 -23.41 13.99
CA TYR A 306 -32.91 -24.35 13.04
C TYR A 306 -33.20 -24.04 11.57
N GLU A 307 -34.33 -23.36 11.27
CA GLU A 307 -34.69 -23.02 9.87
C GLU A 307 -33.78 -21.96 9.26
N TYR A 308 -33.37 -20.95 10.05
CA TYR A 308 -32.46 -19.93 9.56
C TYR A 308 -30.97 -20.30 9.78
N ALA A 309 -30.70 -21.17 10.77
CA ALA A 309 -29.35 -21.70 11.00
C ALA A 309 -28.84 -22.50 9.79
N ASP A 310 -29.67 -23.41 9.28
CA ASP A 310 -29.33 -24.18 8.07
C ASP A 310 -29.08 -23.26 6.84
N GLU A 311 -29.89 -22.20 6.70
CA GLU A 311 -29.72 -21.23 5.62
C GLU A 311 -28.42 -20.42 5.76
N LEU A 312 -28.04 -20.04 7.00
CA LEU A 312 -26.75 -19.36 7.25
C LEU A 312 -25.54 -20.27 6.99
N LEU A 313 -25.63 -21.54 7.43
CA LEU A 313 -24.58 -22.53 7.20
C LEU A 313 -24.28 -22.75 5.69
N LEU A 314 -25.31 -22.70 4.84
CA LEU A 314 -25.14 -22.77 3.39
C LEU A 314 -24.24 -21.65 2.83
N HIS A 315 -24.18 -20.51 3.52
CA HIS A 315 -23.45 -19.33 3.07
C HIS A 315 -22.10 -19.10 3.80
N ILE A 316 -21.77 -19.93 4.78
CA ILE A 316 -20.47 -19.80 5.49
C ILE A 316 -19.31 -19.93 4.51
N ARG A 317 -19.41 -20.81 3.52
CA ARG A 317 -18.40 -21.01 2.49
C ARG A 317 -18.10 -19.71 1.73
N GLU A 318 -19.13 -18.98 1.31
CA GLU A 318 -19.00 -17.68 0.64
C GLU A 318 -18.45 -16.59 1.55
N LEU A 319 -18.79 -16.60 2.83
CA LEU A 319 -18.27 -15.64 3.81
C LEU A 319 -16.78 -15.87 4.04
N VAL A 320 -16.35 -17.12 4.20
CA VAL A 320 -14.92 -17.48 4.34
C VAL A 320 -14.13 -17.09 3.07
N GLU A 321 -14.69 -17.35 1.89
CA GLU A 321 -14.09 -16.92 0.62
C GLU A 321 -13.89 -15.39 0.57
N LEU A 322 -14.92 -14.65 0.97
CA LEU A 322 -14.91 -13.19 0.95
C LEU A 322 -13.88 -12.61 1.91
N GLU A 323 -13.86 -13.06 3.15
CA GLU A 323 -12.93 -12.55 4.17
C GLU A 323 -11.47 -12.85 3.84
N ASN A 324 -11.21 -14.06 3.35
CA ASN A 324 -9.85 -14.49 3.06
C ASN A 324 -9.40 -14.15 1.63
N GLY A 325 -10.30 -13.64 0.78
CA GLY A 325 -10.01 -13.34 -0.63
C GLY A 325 -9.61 -14.59 -1.41
N VAL A 326 -10.22 -15.74 -1.13
CA VAL A 326 -9.97 -17.03 -1.77
C VAL A 326 -11.19 -17.51 -2.54
N ASN A 327 -11.01 -18.53 -3.38
CA ASN A 327 -12.10 -19.20 -4.08
C ASN A 327 -11.90 -20.70 -3.92
N PHE A 328 -12.85 -21.41 -3.32
CA PHE A 328 -12.78 -22.86 -3.16
C PHE A 328 -13.13 -23.60 -4.46
N THR A 329 -14.00 -23.03 -5.29
CA THR A 329 -14.44 -23.67 -6.52
C THR A 329 -13.29 -23.80 -7.51
N GLY A 330 -12.91 -25.04 -7.83
CA GLY A 330 -11.84 -25.37 -8.79
C GLY A 330 -10.43 -25.07 -8.27
N ASN A 331 -10.27 -24.75 -7.00
CA ASN A 331 -8.96 -24.55 -6.38
C ASN A 331 -8.49 -25.87 -5.77
N ALA A 332 -7.38 -26.39 -6.28
CA ALA A 332 -6.80 -27.63 -5.77
C ALA A 332 -5.88 -27.46 -4.56
N GLU A 333 -5.53 -26.22 -4.20
CA GLU A 333 -4.58 -25.92 -3.13
C GLU A 333 -5.25 -25.63 -1.78
N ILE A 334 -6.56 -25.31 -1.80
CA ILE A 334 -7.33 -25.01 -0.60
C ILE A 334 -8.64 -25.80 -0.56
N GLY A 335 -8.99 -26.28 0.60
CA GLY A 335 -10.25 -26.99 0.87
C GLY A 335 -11.07 -26.32 1.98
N ILE A 336 -12.33 -26.71 2.10
CA ILE A 336 -13.22 -26.31 3.20
C ILE A 336 -14.12 -27.48 3.57
N VAL A 337 -14.23 -27.76 4.85
CA VAL A 337 -15.13 -28.76 5.46
C VAL A 337 -15.91 -28.10 6.58
N LEU A 338 -17.23 -28.23 6.56
CA LEU A 338 -18.14 -27.59 7.51
C LEU A 338 -18.91 -28.60 8.36
N THR A 339 -18.93 -29.87 7.97
CA THR A 339 -19.59 -30.94 8.69
C THR A 339 -18.65 -32.15 8.88
N GLU A 340 -19.01 -33.04 9.83
CA GLU A 340 -18.26 -34.29 10.05
C GLU A 340 -18.22 -35.16 8.78
N GLU A 341 -19.35 -35.24 8.07
CA GLU A 341 -19.44 -36.01 6.83
C GLU A 341 -18.51 -35.45 5.75
N GLU A 342 -18.41 -34.12 5.61
CA GLU A 342 -17.47 -33.48 4.68
C GLU A 342 -16.02 -33.75 5.07
N LEU A 343 -15.70 -33.76 6.38
CA LEU A 343 -14.36 -34.09 6.86
C LEU A 343 -14.02 -35.55 6.57
N ASP A 344 -14.92 -36.48 6.85
CA ASP A 344 -14.73 -37.90 6.56
C ASP A 344 -14.55 -38.17 5.06
N GLU A 345 -15.34 -37.52 4.21
CA GLU A 345 -15.19 -37.59 2.75
C GLU A 345 -13.85 -37.03 2.29
N PHE A 346 -13.41 -35.91 2.85
CA PHE A 346 -12.10 -35.32 2.55
C PHE A 346 -10.98 -36.28 2.96
N MET A 347 -11.05 -36.85 4.16
CA MET A 347 -10.05 -37.78 4.67
C MET A 347 -10.00 -39.07 3.85
N ALA A 348 -11.14 -39.62 3.47
CA ALA A 348 -11.22 -40.82 2.62
C ALA A 348 -10.59 -40.62 1.24
N ASN A 349 -10.53 -39.37 0.75
CA ASN A 349 -10.00 -39.02 -0.56
C ASN A 349 -8.72 -38.16 -0.50
N ILE A 350 -8.02 -38.12 0.63
CA ILE A 350 -6.90 -37.20 0.87
C ILE A 350 -5.79 -37.29 -0.19
N GLU A 351 -5.53 -38.47 -0.70
CA GLU A 351 -4.56 -38.71 -1.78
C GLU A 351 -4.96 -37.99 -3.09
N ALA A 352 -6.26 -37.88 -3.35
CA ALA A 352 -6.76 -37.14 -4.52
C ALA A 352 -6.58 -35.63 -4.35
N TYR A 353 -6.51 -35.15 -3.13
CA TYR A 353 -6.23 -33.75 -2.77
C TYR A 353 -4.74 -33.44 -2.60
N GLY A 354 -3.84 -34.17 -3.25
CA GLY A 354 -2.39 -34.06 -3.06
C GLY A 354 -1.75 -32.69 -3.31
N LYS A 355 -2.49 -31.74 -3.88
CA LYS A 355 -2.10 -30.33 -4.02
C LYS A 355 -2.64 -29.43 -2.89
N CYS A 356 -3.57 -29.91 -2.08
CA CYS A 356 -4.13 -29.15 -0.98
C CYS A 356 -3.03 -28.84 0.03
N ARG A 357 -2.95 -27.58 0.45
CA ARG A 357 -2.00 -27.08 1.44
C ARG A 357 -2.69 -26.43 2.63
N LYS A 358 -3.97 -26.09 2.47
CA LYS A 358 -4.75 -25.37 3.46
C LYS A 358 -6.18 -25.88 3.49
N LEU A 359 -6.64 -26.28 4.68
CA LEU A 359 -8.00 -26.73 4.91
C LEU A 359 -8.69 -25.79 5.91
N TYR A 360 -9.76 -25.14 5.46
CA TYR A 360 -10.65 -24.40 6.36
C TYR A 360 -11.63 -25.39 6.98
N MET A 361 -11.72 -25.37 8.32
CA MET A 361 -12.50 -26.35 9.07
C MET A 361 -13.49 -25.64 9.98
N GLY A 362 -14.72 -26.12 10.03
CA GLY A 362 -15.76 -25.65 10.95
C GLY A 362 -15.25 -25.64 12.40
N HIS A 363 -15.62 -24.62 13.19
CA HIS A 363 -15.09 -24.42 14.55
C HIS A 363 -15.44 -25.54 15.53
N ASP A 364 -16.51 -26.26 15.27
CA ASP A 364 -17.06 -27.36 16.06
C ASP A 364 -16.57 -28.75 15.61
N LEU A 365 -15.81 -28.81 14.50
CA LEU A 365 -15.24 -30.04 14.03
C LEU A 365 -13.94 -30.37 14.81
N LEU A 366 -13.87 -31.57 15.33
CA LEU A 366 -12.72 -32.06 16.09
C LEU A 366 -12.15 -33.31 15.37
N PRO A 367 -11.12 -33.15 14.53
CA PRO A 367 -10.46 -34.29 13.92
C PRO A 367 -9.84 -35.19 15.01
N ASP A 368 -9.88 -36.48 14.80
CA ASP A 368 -9.20 -37.43 15.68
C ASP A 368 -7.68 -37.47 15.46
N GLU A 369 -6.95 -38.18 16.32
CA GLU A 369 -5.48 -38.27 16.26
C GLU A 369 -4.96 -38.83 14.93
N GLU A 370 -5.70 -39.74 14.28
CA GLU A 370 -5.33 -40.34 12.99
C GLU A 370 -5.56 -39.34 11.85
N GLN A 371 -6.65 -38.60 11.90
CA GLN A 371 -7.00 -37.56 10.94
C GLN A 371 -6.00 -36.39 11.03
N GLU A 372 -5.69 -35.89 12.26
CA GLU A 372 -4.69 -34.84 12.45
C GLU A 372 -3.31 -35.24 11.91
N LYS A 373 -2.89 -36.46 12.24
CA LYS A 373 -1.61 -36.99 11.74
C LYS A 373 -1.60 -37.12 10.22
N SER A 374 -2.67 -37.60 9.62
CA SER A 374 -2.78 -37.74 8.19
C SER A 374 -2.72 -36.37 7.47
N LEU A 375 -3.41 -35.36 7.99
CA LEU A 375 -3.35 -33.98 7.47
C LEU A 375 -1.91 -33.42 7.55
N ALA A 376 -1.24 -33.60 8.69
CA ALA A 376 0.14 -33.18 8.88
C ALA A 376 1.11 -33.90 7.95
N ASP A 377 0.98 -35.21 7.76
CA ASP A 377 1.83 -36.02 6.87
C ASP A 377 1.68 -35.57 5.40
N HIS A 378 0.50 -35.06 5.00
CA HIS A 378 0.26 -34.48 3.68
C HIS A 378 0.64 -33.00 3.57
N GLY A 379 1.09 -32.37 4.69
CA GLY A 379 1.48 -30.96 4.73
C GLY A 379 0.31 -30.00 4.56
N ILE A 380 -0.88 -30.38 5.05
CA ILE A 380 -2.10 -29.59 5.00
C ILE A 380 -2.22 -28.78 6.31
N GLU A 381 -2.23 -27.46 6.20
CA GLU A 381 -2.43 -26.54 7.32
C GLU A 381 -3.93 -26.42 7.63
N ILE A 382 -4.31 -26.67 8.88
CA ILE A 382 -5.69 -26.50 9.34
C ILE A 382 -5.91 -25.04 9.74
N ASN A 383 -6.97 -24.44 9.21
CA ASN A 383 -7.45 -23.11 9.56
C ASN A 383 -8.88 -23.21 10.08
N ILE A 384 -9.02 -23.07 11.40
CA ILE A 384 -10.34 -23.10 12.03
C ILE A 384 -11.11 -21.85 11.62
N ILE A 385 -12.33 -22.05 11.11
CA ILE A 385 -13.26 -20.98 10.78
C ILE A 385 -13.71 -20.35 12.10
N PRO A 386 -13.53 -19.03 12.29
CA PRO A 386 -13.87 -18.36 13.54
C PRO A 386 -15.34 -18.54 13.94
N ASP A 387 -15.58 -18.64 15.22
CA ASP A 387 -16.91 -18.82 15.80
C ASP A 387 -17.85 -17.63 15.55
N TYR A 388 -17.32 -16.43 15.28
CA TYR A 388 -18.16 -15.27 14.98
C TYR A 388 -19.00 -15.41 13.69
N TYR A 389 -18.66 -16.33 12.79
CA TYR A 389 -19.54 -16.69 11.67
C TYR A 389 -20.78 -17.44 12.11
N TYR A 390 -20.74 -18.00 13.32
CA TYR A 390 -21.79 -18.80 13.92
C TYR A 390 -22.49 -18.08 15.09
N GLN A 391 -22.10 -16.82 15.41
CA GLN A 391 -22.61 -16.10 16.59
C GLN A 391 -24.14 -15.95 16.59
N ASP A 392 -24.71 -15.64 15.41
CA ASP A 392 -26.18 -15.60 15.28
C ASP A 392 -26.83 -16.97 15.46
N LEU A 393 -26.04 -18.05 15.48
CA LEU A 393 -26.47 -19.42 15.76
C LEU A 393 -26.38 -19.78 17.24
N GLN A 394 -25.70 -18.98 18.07
CA GLN A 394 -25.48 -19.28 19.50
C GLN A 394 -26.32 -18.44 20.46
N GLU A 395 -26.89 -17.32 20.04
CA GLU A 395 -27.71 -16.45 20.88
C GLU A 395 -29.20 -16.81 20.82
N VAL A 396 -29.58 -17.91 21.44
CA VAL A 396 -31.00 -18.17 21.89
C VAL A 396 -31.01 -18.75 23.29
#